data_b951de62dc9ac0172b6b35841afff367
#
_entry.id   b951de62dc9ac0172b6b35841afff367
#
_cell.length_a   1.000
_cell.length_b   1.000
_cell.length_c   1.000
_cell.angle_alpha   90.00
_cell.angle_beta   90.00
_cell.angle_gamma   90.00
#
_symmetry.space_group_name_H-M   'P 1'
#
loop_
_entity.id
_entity.type
_entity.pdbx_description
1 polymer ?
#
loop_
_entity_poly.entity_id
_entity_poly.type
_entity_poly.pdbx_seq_one_letter_code
_entity_poly.pdbx_strand_id
1 'polypeptide(L)'
;MKLLFVNMIMLLSILVAALSCSVGPDAEPGPIEYDGTYTGVVSGTASDKETTVPLEGIKITLHAAEPIIDGQGEVRTTTAYTDNRGRFMLTAEGFTREISCTITSDDMTGKYGYGRQDINISWSGPSYDKHTGVFYVNDCDFYLEKLLK
;
A
#
# COMPACT_ATOMS: atom_id res chain seq x y z
N MET A 1 -56.92 -38.81 -22.80
CA MET A 1 -56.50 -37.42 -22.67
C MET A 1 -55.75 -37.11 -21.38
N LYS A 2 -56.03 -37.72 -20.23
CA LYS A 2 -55.33 -37.45 -18.94
C LYS A 2 -53.90 -37.97 -18.91
N LEU A 3 -53.56 -39.06 -19.59
CA LEU A 3 -52.23 -39.69 -19.58
C LEU A 3 -51.19 -38.88 -20.36
N LEU A 4 -51.62 -38.19 -21.43
CA LEU A 4 -50.72 -37.35 -22.23
C LEU A 4 -50.28 -36.06 -21.50
N PHE A 5 -51.16 -35.52 -20.65
CA PHE A 5 -50.85 -34.33 -19.86
C PHE A 5 -49.86 -34.57 -18.76
N VAL A 6 -49.91 -35.74 -18.13
CA VAL A 6 -48.98 -36.10 -17.06
C VAL A 6 -47.56 -36.30 -17.60
N ASN A 7 -47.44 -36.93 -18.79
CA ASN A 7 -46.12 -37.08 -19.42
C ASN A 7 -45.49 -35.76 -19.92
N MET A 8 -46.34 -34.80 -20.36
CA MET A 8 -45.88 -33.52 -20.80
C MET A 8 -45.39 -32.64 -19.62
N ILE A 9 -46.03 -32.74 -18.45
CA ILE A 9 -45.58 -32.02 -17.23
C ILE A 9 -44.29 -32.65 -16.69
N MET A 10 -44.15 -33.98 -16.74
CA MET A 10 -42.87 -34.61 -16.33
C MET A 10 -41.71 -34.27 -17.26
N LEU A 11 -41.93 -34.18 -18.57
CA LEU A 11 -40.88 -33.76 -19.51
C LEU A 11 -40.48 -32.29 -19.33
N LEU A 12 -41.43 -31.43 -18.96
CA LEU A 12 -41.13 -30.04 -18.71
C LEU A 12 -40.34 -29.82 -17.40
N SER A 13 -40.60 -30.63 -16.37
CA SER A 13 -39.87 -30.57 -15.11
C SER A 13 -38.43 -31.10 -15.24
N ILE A 14 -38.15 -32.03 -16.14
CA ILE A 14 -36.80 -32.52 -16.40
C ILE A 14 -35.99 -31.47 -17.20
N LEU A 15 -36.64 -30.71 -18.06
CA LEU A 15 -35.97 -29.67 -18.85
C LEU A 15 -35.59 -28.45 -18.02
N VAL A 16 -36.34 -28.15 -16.95
CA VAL A 16 -36.00 -27.01 -16.05
C VAL A 16 -34.87 -27.39 -15.08
N ALA A 17 -34.70 -28.67 -14.73
CA ALA A 17 -33.61 -29.14 -13.89
C ALA A 17 -32.23 -29.19 -14.61
N ALA A 18 -32.22 -29.20 -15.94
CA ALA A 18 -30.99 -29.19 -16.74
C ALA A 18 -30.42 -27.78 -17.02
N LEU A 19 -31.15 -26.73 -16.64
CA LEU A 19 -30.73 -25.32 -16.78
C LEU A 19 -30.25 -24.70 -15.48
N SER A 20 -30.12 -25.46 -14.39
CA SER A 20 -29.26 -25.06 -13.30
C SER A 20 -27.82 -25.19 -13.76
N CYS A 21 -27.34 -24.20 -14.51
CA CYS A 21 -25.91 -23.94 -14.61
C CYS A 21 -25.37 -24.04 -13.19
N SER A 22 -24.55 -25.05 -12.95
CA SER A 22 -23.60 -25.02 -11.86
C SER A 22 -22.75 -23.76 -12.07
N VAL A 23 -23.16 -22.67 -11.44
CA VAL A 23 -22.20 -21.64 -11.08
C VAL A 23 -21.24 -22.40 -10.19
N GLY A 24 -20.10 -22.80 -10.76
CA GLY A 24 -19.01 -23.35 -9.97
C GLY A 24 -18.73 -22.42 -8.81
N PRO A 25 -18.16 -22.92 -7.72
CA PRO A 25 -17.76 -22.07 -6.61
C PRO A 25 -17.03 -20.90 -7.24
N ASP A 26 -17.50 -19.69 -6.93
CA ASP A 26 -16.94 -18.44 -7.44
C ASP A 26 -15.41 -18.61 -7.44
N ALA A 27 -14.83 -18.73 -8.63
CA ALA A 27 -13.40 -18.68 -8.75
C ALA A 27 -13.08 -17.33 -8.11
N GLU A 28 -12.40 -17.33 -6.96
CA GLU A 28 -11.91 -16.09 -6.37
C GLU A 28 -11.31 -15.32 -7.53
N PRO A 29 -11.75 -14.07 -7.76
CA PRO A 29 -11.17 -13.28 -8.84
C PRO A 29 -9.65 -13.34 -8.63
N GLY A 30 -8.96 -13.95 -9.58
CA GLY A 30 -7.51 -14.03 -9.54
C GLY A 30 -6.98 -12.63 -9.24
N PRO A 31 -5.79 -12.50 -8.67
CA PRO A 31 -5.24 -11.20 -8.33
C PRO A 31 -5.44 -10.30 -9.54
N ILE A 32 -6.17 -9.19 -9.35
CA ILE A 32 -6.34 -8.20 -10.41
C ILE A 32 -4.93 -7.73 -10.71
N GLU A 33 -4.39 -8.17 -11.83
CA GLU A 33 -3.10 -7.73 -12.32
C GLU A 33 -3.30 -6.27 -12.72
N TYR A 34 -2.90 -5.35 -11.82
CA TYR A 34 -2.92 -3.94 -12.10
C TYR A 34 -1.81 -3.68 -13.13
N ASP A 35 -2.18 -3.31 -14.35
CA ASP A 35 -1.25 -3.05 -15.47
C ASP A 35 -0.70 -1.61 -15.47
N GLY A 36 -0.99 -0.87 -14.42
CA GLY A 36 -0.53 0.51 -14.20
C GLY A 36 0.75 0.60 -13.38
N THR A 37 1.11 1.84 -13.06
CA THR A 37 2.19 2.14 -12.13
C THR A 37 1.65 2.25 -10.72
N TYR A 38 2.40 1.71 -9.76
CA TYR A 38 2.04 1.71 -8.34
C TYR A 38 2.52 2.96 -7.62
N THR A 39 1.82 3.32 -6.57
CA THR A 39 2.11 4.47 -5.73
C THR A 39 2.20 4.05 -4.26
N GLY A 40 3.31 4.37 -3.62
CA GLY A 40 3.45 4.24 -2.17
C GLY A 40 3.21 5.58 -1.48
N VAL A 41 2.33 5.62 -0.49
CA VAL A 41 2.11 6.78 0.37
C VAL A 41 2.61 6.45 1.77
N VAL A 42 3.52 7.25 2.27
CA VAL A 42 4.15 7.07 3.58
C VAL A 42 3.87 8.28 4.44
N SER A 43 3.34 8.06 5.64
CA SER A 43 3.02 9.12 6.58
C SER A 43 3.46 8.77 8.00
N GLY A 44 3.69 9.79 8.80
CA GLY A 44 4.10 9.66 10.18
C GLY A 44 4.32 11.00 10.86
N THR A 45 4.97 10.95 12.03
CA THR A 45 5.29 12.13 12.83
C THR A 45 6.77 12.15 13.23
N ALA A 46 7.28 13.35 13.56
CA ALA A 46 8.56 13.50 14.24
C ALA A 46 8.33 14.23 15.57
N SER A 47 8.89 13.71 16.64
CA SER A 47 8.80 14.28 17.98
C SER A 47 10.11 14.15 18.73
N ASP A 48 10.29 15.01 19.73
CA ASP A 48 11.38 14.93 20.71
C ASP A 48 11.20 13.66 21.55
N LYS A 49 12.22 12.84 21.63
CA LYS A 49 12.19 11.53 22.29
C LYS A 49 11.88 11.60 23.79
N GLU A 50 12.33 12.65 24.45
CA GLU A 50 12.18 12.80 25.90
C GLU A 50 10.84 13.47 26.26
N THR A 51 10.49 14.52 25.53
CA THR A 51 9.34 15.37 25.86
C THR A 51 8.08 15.04 25.07
N THR A 52 8.19 14.23 24.01
CA THR A 52 7.13 13.90 23.04
C THR A 52 6.54 15.12 22.31
N VAL A 53 7.20 16.28 22.41
CA VAL A 53 6.78 17.51 21.73
C VAL A 53 6.97 17.33 20.22
N PRO A 54 5.96 17.65 19.40
CA PRO A 54 6.09 17.61 17.95
C PRO A 54 7.22 18.51 17.44
N LEU A 55 7.96 18.04 16.44
CA LEU A 55 9.07 18.76 15.84
C LEU A 55 8.70 19.26 14.45
N GLU A 56 8.61 20.57 14.29
CA GLU A 56 8.40 21.24 13.00
C GLU A 56 9.72 21.40 12.23
N GLY A 57 9.64 21.31 10.90
CA GLY A 57 10.78 21.59 10.02
C GLY A 57 11.83 20.49 9.93
N ILE A 58 11.55 19.30 10.47
CA ILE A 58 12.42 18.15 10.26
C ILE A 58 12.31 17.70 8.81
N LYS A 59 13.44 17.59 8.14
CA LYS A 59 13.51 17.08 6.78
C LYS A 59 13.34 15.58 6.77
N ILE A 60 12.29 15.10 6.12
CA ILE A 60 12.04 13.67 5.92
C ILE A 60 12.34 13.33 4.47
N THR A 61 13.16 12.30 4.25
CA THR A 61 13.53 11.85 2.91
C THR A 61 13.15 10.39 2.75
N LEU A 62 12.40 10.08 1.71
CA LEU A 62 12.05 8.73 1.29
C LEU A 62 12.94 8.36 0.10
N HIS A 63 13.72 7.28 0.25
CA HIS A 63 14.45 6.63 -0.82
C HIS A 63 13.71 5.34 -1.16
N ALA A 64 13.09 5.30 -2.34
CA ALA A 64 12.36 4.14 -2.83
C ALA A 64 13.16 3.49 -3.96
N ALA A 65 13.37 2.18 -3.87
CA ALA A 65 14.15 1.42 -4.85
C ALA A 65 13.40 0.17 -5.28
N GLU A 66 13.26 -0.02 -6.59
CA GLU A 66 12.86 -1.30 -7.17
C GLU A 66 14.01 -2.31 -7.10
N PRO A 67 13.72 -3.61 -6.92
CA PRO A 67 14.74 -4.65 -7.07
C PRO A 67 15.39 -4.60 -8.45
N ILE A 68 16.71 -4.70 -8.49
CA ILE A 68 17.44 -4.77 -9.77
C ILE A 68 17.23 -6.16 -10.37
N ILE A 69 16.53 -6.23 -11.50
CA ILE A 69 16.31 -7.43 -12.28
C ILE A 69 16.83 -7.16 -13.70
N ASP A 70 17.71 -8.02 -14.20
CA ASP A 70 18.35 -7.88 -15.53
C ASP A 70 19.04 -6.52 -15.74
N GLY A 71 19.61 -5.96 -14.68
CA GLY A 71 20.29 -4.67 -14.72
C GLY A 71 19.36 -3.45 -14.74
N GLN A 72 18.05 -3.66 -14.60
CA GLN A 72 17.06 -2.60 -14.52
C GLN A 72 16.47 -2.52 -13.10
N GLY A 73 16.48 -1.36 -12.54
CA GLY A 73 15.87 -1.00 -11.26
C GLY A 73 15.85 0.52 -11.14
N GLU A 74 14.77 1.07 -10.63
CA GLU A 74 14.63 2.52 -10.48
C GLU A 74 14.78 2.91 -9.01
N VAL A 75 15.50 4.00 -8.78
CA VAL A 75 15.62 4.61 -7.46
C VAL A 75 15.04 6.02 -7.53
N ARG A 76 14.11 6.32 -6.65
CA ARG A 76 13.48 7.63 -6.53
C ARG A 76 13.63 8.17 -5.13
N THR A 77 13.80 9.47 -5.04
CA THR A 77 13.94 10.17 -3.77
C THR A 77 12.92 11.29 -3.69
N THR A 78 12.12 11.27 -2.63
CA THR A 78 11.13 12.31 -2.34
C THR A 78 11.42 12.91 -0.96
N THR A 79 11.21 14.21 -0.80
CA THR A 79 11.49 14.92 0.44
C THR A 79 10.28 15.77 0.85
N ALA A 80 9.98 15.78 2.15
CA ALA A 80 9.03 16.67 2.79
C ALA A 80 9.62 17.22 4.09
N TYR A 81 8.97 18.24 4.65
CA TYR A 81 9.29 18.76 5.99
C TYR A 81 8.08 18.56 6.89
N THR A 82 8.34 18.28 8.16
CA THR A 82 7.25 18.16 9.14
C THR A 82 6.54 19.48 9.37
N ASP A 83 5.21 19.42 9.53
CA ASP A 83 4.37 20.56 9.86
C ASP A 83 4.51 20.96 11.37
N ASN A 84 3.76 21.96 11.80
CA ASN A 84 3.74 22.42 13.19
C ASN A 84 3.19 21.43 14.21
N ARG A 85 2.64 20.31 13.73
CA ARG A 85 2.22 19.16 14.53
C ARG A 85 3.18 17.97 14.40
N GLY A 86 4.35 18.20 13.79
CA GLY A 86 5.34 17.18 13.54
C GLY A 86 4.97 16.18 12.45
N ARG A 87 3.89 16.37 11.68
CA ARG A 87 3.39 15.40 10.69
C ARG A 87 4.05 15.59 9.34
N PHE A 88 4.25 14.47 8.64
CA PHE A 88 4.69 14.45 7.26
C PHE A 88 3.90 13.44 6.43
N MET A 89 3.92 13.63 5.12
CA MET A 89 3.45 12.68 4.12
C MET A 89 4.35 12.74 2.90
N LEU A 90 4.76 11.58 2.40
CA LEU A 90 5.60 11.41 1.24
C LEU A 90 4.95 10.44 0.27
N THR A 91 5.14 10.66 -1.02
CA THR A 91 4.61 9.81 -2.07
C THR A 91 5.74 9.36 -2.99
N ALA A 92 5.78 8.05 -3.26
CA ALA A 92 6.65 7.44 -4.24
C ALA A 92 5.79 6.86 -5.37
N GLU A 93 5.88 7.42 -6.56
CA GLU A 93 4.99 7.12 -7.70
C GLU A 93 5.73 6.44 -8.84
N GLY A 94 4.96 5.74 -9.68
CA GLY A 94 5.41 5.27 -10.98
C GLY A 94 6.26 4.00 -10.93
N PHE A 95 6.18 3.19 -9.88
CA PHE A 95 6.83 1.91 -9.80
C PHE A 95 6.00 0.82 -10.48
N THR A 96 6.67 -0.15 -11.04
CA THR A 96 6.04 -1.31 -11.71
C THR A 96 6.16 -2.59 -10.88
N ARG A 97 6.89 -2.54 -9.77
CA ARG A 97 7.21 -3.70 -8.92
C ARG A 97 7.19 -3.31 -7.45
N GLU A 98 7.25 -4.31 -6.58
CA GLU A 98 7.48 -4.11 -5.16
C GLU A 98 8.75 -3.29 -4.92
N ILE A 99 8.72 -2.40 -3.94
CA ILE A 99 9.82 -1.49 -3.65
C ILE A 99 10.29 -1.64 -2.21
N SER A 100 11.59 -1.50 -2.04
CA SER A 100 12.21 -1.29 -0.73
C SER A 100 12.37 0.19 -0.49
N CYS A 101 11.95 0.65 0.67
CA CYS A 101 12.04 2.05 1.05
C CYS A 101 12.90 2.24 2.29
N THR A 102 13.72 3.27 2.26
CA THR A 102 14.39 3.80 3.45
C THR A 102 13.85 5.21 3.69
N ILE A 103 13.35 5.46 4.90
CA ILE A 103 12.95 6.80 5.32
C ILE A 103 13.98 7.32 6.31
N THR A 104 14.41 8.54 6.10
CA THR A 104 15.36 9.22 6.97
C THR A 104 14.79 10.55 7.48
N SER A 105 15.15 10.91 8.70
CA SER A 105 14.86 12.22 9.27
C SER A 105 16.17 12.96 9.57
N ASP A 106 16.22 14.23 9.23
CA ASP A 106 17.39 15.09 9.43
C ASP A 106 16.93 16.48 9.90
N ASP A 107 17.44 16.91 11.04
CA ASP A 107 17.26 18.27 11.51
C ASP A 107 18.37 19.16 10.94
N MET A 108 18.03 19.95 9.94
CA MET A 108 18.95 20.87 9.27
C MET A 108 19.54 21.95 10.22
N THR A 109 18.96 22.14 11.42
CA THR A 109 19.51 23.03 12.45
C THR A 109 20.56 22.38 13.33
N GLY A 110 20.70 21.05 13.24
CA GLY A 110 21.64 20.26 14.03
C GLY A 110 21.31 20.21 15.52
N LYS A 111 20.07 20.44 15.90
CA LYS A 111 19.60 20.37 17.29
C LYS A 111 19.22 18.95 17.69
N TYR A 112 18.72 18.18 16.73
CA TYR A 112 18.30 16.78 16.89
C TYR A 112 19.14 15.83 16.08
N GLY A 113 19.21 14.60 16.53
CA GLY A 113 19.91 13.52 15.85
C GLY A 113 19.20 13.01 14.59
N TYR A 114 19.93 12.26 13.81
CA TYR A 114 19.44 11.60 12.60
C TYR A 114 18.59 10.36 12.94
N GLY A 115 17.53 10.14 12.19
CA GLY A 115 16.68 8.94 12.28
C GLY A 115 16.64 8.19 10.96
N ARG A 116 16.48 6.87 11.03
CA ARG A 116 16.32 5.99 9.86
C ARG A 116 15.35 4.87 10.16
N GLN A 117 14.49 4.55 9.17
CA GLN A 117 13.62 3.39 9.17
C GLN A 117 13.64 2.74 7.79
N ASP A 118 13.70 1.42 7.75
CA ASP A 118 13.59 0.65 6.51
C ASP A 118 12.22 0.00 6.46
N ILE A 119 11.50 0.18 5.36
CA ILE A 119 10.16 -0.35 5.11
C ILE A 119 10.10 -1.05 3.76
N ASN A 120 9.33 -2.11 3.68
CA ASN A 120 9.02 -2.78 2.42
C ASN A 120 7.59 -2.46 2.03
N ILE A 121 7.41 -2.00 0.79
CA ILE A 121 6.10 -1.77 0.20
C ILE A 121 5.81 -2.95 -0.73
N SER A 122 4.80 -3.72 -0.36
CA SER A 122 4.30 -4.86 -1.14
C SER A 122 2.91 -4.53 -1.68
N TRP A 123 2.67 -4.85 -2.95
CA TRP A 123 1.38 -4.65 -3.61
C TRP A 123 0.34 -5.72 -3.21
N SER A 124 0.48 -6.23 -2.00
CA SER A 124 -0.41 -7.21 -1.40
C SER A 124 -0.70 -6.86 0.06
N GLY A 125 -1.77 -7.42 0.60
CA GLY A 125 -2.15 -7.22 2.01
C GLY A 125 -3.11 -6.04 2.25
N PRO A 126 -3.45 -5.78 3.52
CA PRO A 126 -4.54 -4.87 3.88
C PRO A 126 -4.24 -3.38 3.63
N SER A 127 -2.95 -3.03 3.55
CA SER A 127 -2.53 -1.66 3.29
C SER A 127 -2.53 -1.29 1.79
N TYR A 128 -2.81 -2.26 0.93
CA TYR A 128 -2.83 -2.06 -0.51
C TYR A 128 -4.26 -1.87 -1.01
N ASP A 129 -4.52 -0.75 -1.69
CA ASP A 129 -5.76 -0.53 -2.42
C ASP A 129 -5.61 -0.98 -3.88
N LYS A 130 -6.13 -2.17 -4.17
CA LYS A 130 -6.07 -2.77 -5.51
C LYS A 130 -6.83 -2.01 -6.60
N HIS A 131 -7.75 -1.11 -6.23
CA HIS A 131 -8.52 -0.33 -7.20
C HIS A 131 -7.76 0.90 -7.69
N THR A 132 -6.91 1.46 -6.84
CA THR A 132 -6.13 2.66 -7.14
C THR A 132 -4.65 2.39 -7.38
N GLY A 133 -4.17 1.17 -7.08
CA GLY A 133 -2.75 0.85 -7.13
C GLY A 133 -1.93 1.56 -6.05
N VAL A 134 -2.57 1.98 -4.95
CA VAL A 134 -1.93 2.72 -3.86
C VAL A 134 -1.69 1.82 -2.66
N PHE A 135 -0.49 1.89 -2.12
CA PHE A 135 -0.10 1.25 -0.87
C PHE A 135 0.16 2.31 0.20
N TYR A 136 -0.45 2.15 1.37
CA TYR A 136 -0.33 3.07 2.48
C TYR A 136 0.55 2.51 3.58
N VAL A 137 1.56 3.26 3.99
CA VAL A 137 2.36 3.01 5.19
C VAL A 137 2.13 4.17 6.15
N ASN A 138 1.43 3.91 7.21
CA ASN A 138 1.15 4.89 8.26
C ASN A 138 2.06 4.61 9.47
N ASP A 139 2.08 5.56 10.40
CA ASP A 139 2.77 5.44 11.69
C ASP A 139 4.30 5.25 11.56
N CYS A 140 4.90 5.87 10.54
CA CYS A 140 6.35 5.95 10.40
C CYS A 140 6.91 7.05 11.32
N ASP A 141 6.82 6.83 12.63
CA ASP A 141 7.13 7.85 13.62
C ASP A 141 8.63 7.91 13.97
N PHE A 142 9.18 9.11 14.03
CA PHE A 142 10.53 9.40 14.46
C PHE A 142 10.54 10.04 15.86
N TYR A 143 11.27 9.41 16.78
CA TYR A 143 11.53 9.92 18.13
C TYR A 143 13.00 10.37 18.17
N LEU A 144 13.24 11.67 18.00
CA LEU A 144 14.58 12.21 17.81
C LEU A 144 15.21 12.65 19.14
N GLU A 145 16.45 12.24 19.34
CA GLU A 145 17.23 12.67 20.50
C GLU A 145 17.79 14.08 20.28
N LYS A 146 17.65 14.92 21.29
CA LYS A 146 18.27 16.24 21.30
C LYS A 146 19.77 16.09 21.49
N LEU A 147 20.55 16.68 20.57
CA LEU A 147 21.99 16.68 20.66
C LEU A 147 22.44 17.68 21.72
N LEU A 148 23.22 17.19 22.69
CA LEU A 148 23.90 18.06 23.67
C LEU A 148 25.02 18.79 22.95
N LYS A 149 24.98 20.12 22.96
CA LYS A 149 26.09 20.97 22.50
C LYS A 149 27.01 21.32 23.66
#